data_2a54a342cea473ef0df977652a121c72
#
_entry.id   2a54a342cea473ef0df977652a121c72
#
_cell.length_a   1.000
_cell.length_b   1.000
_cell.length_c   1.000
_cell.angle_alpha   90.00
_cell.angle_beta   90.00
_cell.angle_gamma   90.00
#
_symmetry.space_group_name_H-M   'P 1'
#
loop_
_entity.id
_entity.type
_entity.pdbx_description
1 polymer ?
#
loop_
_entity_poly.entity_id
_entity_poly.type
_entity_poly.pdbx_seq_one_letter_code
_entity_poly.pdbx_strand_id
1 'polypeptide(L)'
;MESLKLKLNDLRYRTTRSGWARPFELLRKKWHEVPAADSRLSTSQLMGLPDKELQKLWERERLAATTGAAFEVRGWYHALYKDVLPGKRVMDFGCGFGLDGITFAQQGAHVSFVDIVESNLIVVERLCKMFRLTNVDFFFLKEIDSIPSLRTDYDVIWCQGSLINAPLDIIRKEVQELLKHLPIGGRWIELAYPRSRWEREGKLPFDQWGERTDGAGTPWVEWYDLSKLQVVLEPAQFDVILYFEFHNGDFNWFDLLRRA
;
A
#
# COMPACT_ATOMS: atom_id res chain seq x y z
N MET A 1 21.72 -19.28 11.21
CA MET A 1 22.01 -18.07 12.01
C MET A 1 21.09 -16.89 11.66
N GLU A 2 20.70 -16.68 10.40
CA GLU A 2 19.73 -15.65 9.99
C GLU A 2 18.33 -15.83 10.62
N SER A 3 17.83 -17.05 10.69
CA SER A 3 16.55 -17.38 11.33
C SER A 3 16.47 -16.98 12.82
N LEU A 4 17.62 -16.99 13.51
CA LEU A 4 17.69 -16.63 14.94
C LEU A 4 17.70 -15.10 15.14
N LYS A 5 18.32 -14.35 14.22
CA LYS A 5 18.35 -12.87 14.27
C LYS A 5 16.98 -12.27 13.90
N LEU A 6 16.27 -12.87 12.96
CA LEU A 6 14.86 -12.52 12.65
C LEU A 6 13.98 -12.74 13.88
N LYS A 7 14.13 -13.86 14.59
CA LYS A 7 13.40 -14.14 15.84
C LYS A 7 13.77 -13.20 17.01
N LEU A 8 14.97 -12.69 17.08
CA LEU A 8 15.41 -11.78 18.16
C LEU A 8 14.94 -10.34 17.96
N ASN A 9 14.81 -9.86 16.72
CA ASN A 9 14.18 -8.58 16.45
C ASN A 9 12.66 -8.63 16.73
N ASP A 10 12.00 -9.73 16.41
CA ASP A 10 10.60 -10.00 16.79
C ASP A 10 10.37 -9.96 18.32
N LEU A 11 11.33 -10.45 19.12
CA LEU A 11 11.21 -10.51 20.58
C LEU A 11 11.22 -9.15 21.28
N ARG A 12 11.84 -8.12 20.70
CA ARG A 12 11.87 -6.77 21.30
C ARG A 12 10.52 -6.07 21.29
N TYR A 13 9.63 -6.42 20.36
CA TYR A 13 8.27 -5.86 20.26
C TYR A 13 7.22 -6.69 21.00
N ARG A 14 7.53 -7.93 21.41
CA ARG A 14 6.58 -8.84 22.09
C ARG A 14 6.28 -8.52 23.56
N THR A 15 6.95 -7.56 24.18
CA THR A 15 6.96 -7.44 25.65
C THR A 15 5.90 -6.56 26.28
N THR A 16 4.92 -6.03 25.51
CA THR A 16 3.80 -5.30 26.11
C THR A 16 2.46 -5.71 25.51
N ARG A 17 1.46 -6.03 26.36
CA ARG A 17 0.05 -6.28 25.97
C ARG A 17 -0.60 -5.10 25.22
N SER A 18 0.02 -3.92 25.22
CA SER A 18 -0.34 -2.73 24.45
C SER A 18 0.37 -2.63 23.08
N GLY A 19 1.13 -3.65 22.69
CA GLY A 19 2.05 -3.60 21.54
C GLY A 19 1.40 -3.39 20.16
N TRP A 20 0.09 -3.57 20.05
CA TRP A 20 -0.62 -3.48 18.77
C TRP A 20 -1.17 -2.07 18.45
N ALA A 21 -1.59 -1.32 19.46
CA ALA A 21 -2.12 0.04 19.26
C ALA A 21 -1.02 1.05 18.89
N ARG A 22 0.17 0.90 19.50
CA ARG A 22 1.28 1.84 19.33
C ARG A 22 1.87 1.90 17.91
N PRO A 23 2.13 0.79 17.20
CA PRO A 23 2.55 0.83 15.80
C PRO A 23 1.55 1.55 14.90
N PHE A 24 0.25 1.29 15.04
CA PHE A 24 -0.79 1.96 14.26
C PHE A 24 -0.84 3.48 14.53
N GLU A 25 -0.67 3.92 15.76
CA GLU A 25 -0.59 5.35 16.09
C GLU A 25 0.63 6.01 15.45
N LEU A 26 1.79 5.35 15.51
CA LEU A 26 3.01 5.85 14.88
C LEU A 26 2.87 5.92 13.36
N LEU A 27 2.28 4.90 12.74
CA LEU A 27 1.99 4.88 11.31
C LEU A 27 1.00 5.97 10.92
N ARG A 28 -0.09 6.15 11.66
CA ARG A 28 -1.03 7.26 11.41
C ARG A 28 -0.35 8.61 11.48
N LYS A 29 0.49 8.83 12.51
CA LYS A 29 1.24 10.08 12.64
C LYS A 29 2.17 10.31 11.46
N LYS A 30 2.87 9.27 11.01
CA LYS A 30 3.79 9.33 9.86
C LYS A 30 3.02 9.61 8.57
N TRP A 31 1.97 8.84 8.30
CA TRP A 31 1.26 8.88 7.02
C TRP A 31 0.20 9.98 6.90
N HIS A 32 0.20 10.93 7.85
CA HIS A 32 -0.33 12.28 7.58
C HIS A 32 0.51 13.06 6.55
N GLU A 33 1.70 12.58 6.22
CA GLU A 33 2.44 12.98 5.05
C GLU A 33 2.04 12.09 3.89
N VAL A 34 1.40 12.66 2.87
CA VAL A 34 1.08 11.91 1.66
C VAL A 34 2.25 12.06 0.71
N PRO A 35 2.92 10.96 0.30
CA PRO A 35 3.93 11.05 -0.75
C PRO A 35 3.22 11.36 -2.07
N ALA A 36 3.33 12.61 -2.50
CA ALA A 36 2.91 13.06 -3.82
C ALA A 36 4.19 13.38 -4.61
N ALA A 37 4.59 12.48 -5.50
CA ALA A 37 5.77 12.59 -6.37
C ALA A 37 6.99 13.24 -5.69
N ASP A 38 7.36 14.46 -6.11
CA ASP A 38 8.51 15.18 -5.56
C ASP A 38 8.20 16.05 -4.32
N SER A 39 6.92 16.24 -4.00
CA SER A 39 6.49 17.08 -2.88
C SER A 39 5.76 16.26 -1.82
N ARG A 40 6.38 16.09 -0.66
CA ARG A 40 5.70 15.52 0.52
C ARG A 40 4.84 16.61 1.15
N LEU A 41 3.60 16.73 0.71
CA LEU A 41 2.62 17.59 1.34
C LEU A 41 1.96 16.85 2.51
N SER A 42 1.78 17.53 3.63
CA SER A 42 0.97 16.98 4.70
C SER A 42 -0.50 16.93 4.26
N THR A 43 -1.24 15.96 4.76
CA THR A 43 -2.69 15.88 4.49
C THR A 43 -3.43 17.15 4.91
N SER A 44 -2.99 17.81 5.98
CA SER A 44 -3.56 19.10 6.42
C SER A 44 -3.35 20.21 5.38
N GLN A 45 -2.21 20.25 4.70
CA GLN A 45 -1.98 21.19 3.59
C GLN A 45 -2.90 20.88 2.42
N LEU A 46 -3.07 19.60 2.05
CA LEU A 46 -4.00 19.17 0.99
C LEU A 46 -5.45 19.53 1.33
N MET A 47 -5.87 19.31 2.57
CA MET A 47 -7.21 19.67 3.02
C MET A 47 -7.48 21.18 2.97
N GLY A 48 -6.45 22.00 3.19
CA GLY A 48 -6.53 23.46 3.11
C GLY A 48 -6.58 24.03 1.68
N LEU A 49 -6.27 23.23 0.66
CA LEU A 49 -6.33 23.70 -0.72
C LEU A 49 -7.76 23.92 -1.20
N PRO A 50 -8.05 24.98 -1.96
CA PRO A 50 -9.28 25.08 -2.74
C PRO A 50 -9.42 23.91 -3.71
N ASP A 51 -10.67 23.46 -3.99
CA ASP A 51 -10.95 22.29 -4.82
C ASP A 51 -10.22 22.31 -6.16
N LYS A 52 -10.24 23.46 -6.86
CA LYS A 52 -9.55 23.61 -8.17
C LYS A 52 -8.03 23.44 -8.07
N GLU A 53 -7.42 23.86 -6.97
CA GLU A 53 -5.98 23.73 -6.75
C GLU A 53 -5.62 22.29 -6.38
N LEU A 54 -6.43 21.66 -5.52
CA LEU A 54 -6.28 20.26 -5.17
C LEU A 54 -6.41 19.36 -6.41
N GLN A 55 -7.40 19.61 -7.26
CA GLN A 55 -7.58 18.88 -8.52
C GLN A 55 -6.39 19.07 -9.46
N LYS A 56 -5.92 20.31 -9.67
CA LYS A 56 -4.75 20.57 -10.51
C LYS A 56 -3.49 19.90 -9.98
N LEU A 57 -3.30 19.91 -8.66
CA LEU A 57 -2.19 19.21 -8.03
C LEU A 57 -2.26 17.71 -8.32
N TRP A 58 -3.40 17.08 -8.08
CA TRP A 58 -3.59 15.65 -8.34
C TRP A 58 -3.37 15.30 -9.83
N GLU A 59 -3.94 16.09 -10.75
CA GLU A 59 -3.77 15.90 -12.20
C GLU A 59 -2.31 16.02 -12.62
N ARG A 60 -1.56 16.97 -12.04
CA ARG A 60 -0.12 17.13 -12.27
C ARG A 60 0.65 15.88 -11.82
N GLU A 61 0.38 15.38 -10.59
CA GLU A 61 1.04 14.20 -10.04
C GLU A 61 0.70 12.95 -10.89
N ARG A 62 -0.56 12.80 -11.28
CA ARG A 62 -0.98 11.72 -12.19
C ARG A 62 -0.28 11.80 -13.54
N LEU A 63 -0.19 12.99 -14.12
CA LEU A 63 0.47 13.18 -15.40
C LEU A 63 1.98 12.84 -15.30
N ALA A 64 2.64 13.33 -14.25
CA ALA A 64 4.05 12.99 -14.00
C ALA A 64 4.25 11.48 -13.83
N ALA A 65 3.35 10.81 -13.11
CA ALA A 65 3.39 9.36 -12.93
C ALA A 65 3.17 8.60 -14.25
N THR A 66 2.24 9.01 -15.09
CA THR A 66 1.81 8.23 -16.27
C THR A 66 2.59 8.53 -17.55
N THR A 67 3.21 9.68 -17.68
CA THR A 67 3.89 10.12 -18.92
C THR A 67 5.25 10.78 -18.70
N GLY A 68 5.60 11.10 -17.46
CA GLY A 68 6.78 11.88 -17.11
C GLY A 68 7.87 11.08 -16.42
N ALA A 69 8.65 11.77 -15.59
CA ALA A 69 9.82 11.21 -14.91
C ALA A 69 9.51 10.05 -13.93
N ALA A 70 8.28 9.97 -13.44
CA ALA A 70 7.85 8.89 -12.54
C ALA A 70 7.22 7.69 -13.28
N PHE A 71 7.28 7.65 -14.64
CA PHE A 71 6.74 6.52 -15.42
C PHE A 71 7.36 5.18 -15.05
N GLU A 72 8.66 5.14 -14.83
CA GLU A 72 9.38 3.92 -14.43
C GLU A 72 8.99 3.41 -13.04
N VAL A 73 8.45 4.28 -12.19
CA VAL A 73 8.00 3.91 -10.85
C VAL A 73 6.53 3.50 -10.84
N ARG A 74 5.67 4.24 -11.54
CA ARG A 74 4.21 4.09 -11.44
C ARG A 74 3.49 3.92 -12.79
N GLY A 75 3.88 4.64 -13.80
CA GLY A 75 3.16 4.70 -15.08
C GLY A 75 3.11 3.38 -15.83
N TRP A 76 4.16 2.56 -15.73
CA TRP A 76 4.23 1.28 -16.41
C TRP A 76 3.11 0.32 -15.96
N TYR A 77 2.79 0.26 -14.67
CA TYR A 77 1.72 -0.62 -14.22
C TYR A 77 0.34 -0.01 -14.46
N HIS A 78 0.18 1.31 -14.45
CA HIS A 78 -1.05 1.93 -14.94
C HIS A 78 -1.33 1.54 -16.39
N ALA A 79 -0.30 1.53 -17.25
CA ALA A 79 -0.42 1.10 -18.63
C ALA A 79 -0.74 -0.41 -18.74
N LEU A 80 -0.14 -1.24 -17.90
CA LEU A 80 -0.34 -2.70 -17.87
C LEU A 80 -1.78 -3.07 -17.45
N TYR A 81 -2.30 -2.41 -16.42
CA TYR A 81 -3.58 -2.80 -15.80
C TYR A 81 -4.81 -2.03 -16.35
N LYS A 82 -4.62 -1.04 -17.24
CA LYS A 82 -5.72 -0.22 -17.78
C LYS A 82 -6.84 -1.01 -18.44
N ASP A 83 -6.52 -2.17 -19.04
CA ASP A 83 -7.47 -3.03 -19.73
C ASP A 83 -7.85 -4.28 -18.89
N VAL A 84 -7.23 -4.45 -17.72
CA VAL A 84 -7.45 -5.59 -16.81
C VAL A 84 -8.45 -5.26 -15.71
N LEU A 85 -8.41 -4.04 -15.18
CA LEU A 85 -9.20 -3.62 -14.02
C LEU A 85 -10.62 -3.08 -14.33
N PRO A 86 -10.98 -2.62 -15.55
CA PRO A 86 -12.35 -2.17 -15.81
C PRO A 86 -13.39 -3.24 -15.44
N GLY A 87 -14.43 -2.84 -14.71
CA GLY A 87 -15.48 -3.72 -14.19
C GLY A 87 -15.07 -4.58 -12.97
N LYS A 88 -13.82 -4.55 -12.55
CA LYS A 88 -13.34 -5.28 -11.38
C LYS A 88 -13.58 -4.51 -10.08
N ARG A 89 -13.73 -5.25 -8.99
CA ARG A 89 -13.77 -4.70 -7.64
C ARG A 89 -12.36 -4.69 -7.08
N VAL A 90 -11.81 -3.50 -6.89
CA VAL A 90 -10.44 -3.28 -6.43
C VAL A 90 -10.48 -2.68 -5.04
N MET A 91 -9.77 -3.28 -4.10
CA MET A 91 -9.43 -2.66 -2.82
C MET A 91 -8.10 -1.95 -2.97
N ASP A 92 -8.07 -0.63 -2.86
CA ASP A 92 -6.84 0.19 -2.80
C ASP A 92 -6.47 0.37 -1.34
N PHE A 93 -5.56 -0.51 -0.84
CA PHE A 93 -5.20 -0.62 0.55
C PHE A 93 -3.99 0.24 0.89
N GLY A 94 -4.20 1.26 1.74
CA GLY A 94 -3.23 2.34 2.00
C GLY A 94 -3.21 3.34 0.84
N CYS A 95 -4.39 3.82 0.47
CA CYS A 95 -4.60 4.59 -0.77
C CYS A 95 -3.87 5.95 -0.82
N GLY A 96 -3.46 6.52 0.33
CA GLY A 96 -2.75 7.79 0.39
C GLY A 96 -3.45 8.93 -0.36
N PHE A 97 -2.82 9.44 -1.43
CA PHE A 97 -3.40 10.50 -2.29
C PHE A 97 -4.34 9.97 -3.38
N GLY A 98 -4.60 8.67 -3.40
CA GLY A 98 -5.53 8.03 -4.33
C GLY A 98 -5.09 8.03 -5.79
N LEU A 99 -3.79 8.17 -6.10
CA LEU A 99 -3.32 8.23 -7.49
C LEU A 99 -3.69 6.97 -8.28
N ASP A 100 -3.54 5.80 -7.67
CA ASP A 100 -3.84 4.53 -8.31
C ASP A 100 -5.35 4.31 -8.37
N GLY A 101 -6.02 4.30 -7.21
CA GLY A 101 -7.45 4.00 -7.12
C GLY A 101 -8.33 4.96 -7.91
N ILE A 102 -8.08 6.28 -7.87
CA ILE A 102 -8.83 7.25 -8.69
C ILE A 102 -8.61 6.98 -10.18
N THR A 103 -7.37 6.68 -10.59
CA THR A 103 -7.07 6.36 -12.00
C THR A 103 -7.84 5.10 -12.43
N PHE A 104 -7.87 4.06 -11.60
CA PHE A 104 -8.63 2.83 -11.90
C PHE A 104 -10.14 3.08 -11.93
N ALA A 105 -10.66 3.88 -11.00
CA ALA A 105 -12.08 4.25 -11.00
C ALA A 105 -12.47 5.05 -12.25
N GLN A 106 -11.60 5.96 -12.73
CA GLN A 106 -11.79 6.67 -13.99
C GLN A 106 -11.79 5.74 -15.21
N GLN A 107 -11.10 4.61 -15.11
CA GLN A 107 -11.05 3.56 -16.14
C GLN A 107 -12.20 2.54 -16.04
N GLY A 108 -13.09 2.68 -15.05
CA GLY A 108 -14.27 1.83 -14.89
C GLY A 108 -14.15 0.69 -13.88
N ALA A 109 -13.11 0.64 -13.05
CA ALA A 109 -13.06 -0.24 -11.89
C ALA A 109 -14.02 0.26 -10.79
N HIS A 110 -14.52 -0.64 -9.94
CA HIS A 110 -15.18 -0.29 -8.67
C HIS A 110 -14.13 -0.30 -7.57
N VAL A 111 -13.80 0.85 -6.99
CA VAL A 111 -12.69 1.00 -6.08
C VAL A 111 -13.16 1.28 -4.66
N SER A 112 -12.71 0.45 -3.72
CA SER A 112 -12.82 0.72 -2.28
C SER A 112 -11.49 1.26 -1.77
N PHE A 113 -11.48 2.53 -1.41
CA PHE A 113 -10.31 3.18 -0.79
C PHE A 113 -10.26 2.83 0.69
N VAL A 114 -9.15 2.26 1.14
CA VAL A 114 -8.91 1.88 2.52
C VAL A 114 -7.67 2.58 3.02
N ASP A 115 -7.74 3.31 4.13
CA ASP A 115 -6.58 3.98 4.71
C ASP A 115 -6.69 4.01 6.24
N ILE A 116 -5.54 4.01 6.93
CA ILE A 116 -5.42 4.19 8.38
C ILE A 116 -5.49 5.65 8.80
N VAL A 117 -5.41 6.59 7.85
CA VAL A 117 -5.47 8.04 8.05
C VAL A 117 -6.78 8.57 7.47
N GLU A 118 -7.73 8.88 8.33
CA GLU A 118 -9.07 9.35 7.93
C GLU A 118 -9.03 10.60 7.03
N SER A 119 -8.12 11.53 7.32
CA SER A 119 -7.97 12.74 6.52
C SER A 119 -7.47 12.48 5.09
N ASN A 120 -6.73 11.38 4.84
CA ASN A 120 -6.39 10.96 3.49
C ASN A 120 -7.66 10.59 2.71
N LEU A 121 -8.55 9.82 3.33
CA LEU A 121 -9.83 9.44 2.72
C LEU A 121 -10.70 10.67 2.42
N ILE A 122 -10.73 11.67 3.30
CA ILE A 122 -11.46 12.93 3.07
C ILE A 122 -10.92 13.64 1.82
N VAL A 123 -9.61 13.69 1.65
CA VAL A 123 -8.97 14.29 0.45
C VAL A 123 -9.35 13.50 -0.81
N VAL A 124 -9.25 12.16 -0.75
CA VAL A 124 -9.59 11.28 -1.89
C VAL A 124 -11.07 11.39 -2.24
N GLU A 125 -11.96 11.44 -1.23
CA GLU A 125 -13.41 11.60 -1.45
C GLU A 125 -13.73 12.93 -2.13
N ARG A 126 -13.06 14.06 -1.72
CA ARG A 126 -13.21 15.35 -2.41
C ARG A 126 -12.79 15.26 -3.88
N LEU A 127 -11.65 14.61 -4.18
CA LEU A 127 -11.19 14.40 -5.55
C LEU A 127 -12.18 13.56 -6.35
N CYS A 128 -12.67 12.45 -5.80
CA CYS A 128 -13.67 11.62 -6.45
C CYS A 128 -14.96 12.39 -6.78
N LYS A 129 -15.44 13.24 -5.86
CA LYS A 129 -16.60 14.12 -6.09
C LYS A 129 -16.34 15.11 -7.25
N MET A 130 -15.16 15.73 -7.30
CA MET A 130 -14.78 16.64 -8.38
C MET A 130 -14.72 15.93 -9.75
N PHE A 131 -14.21 14.69 -9.77
CA PHE A 131 -14.18 13.85 -10.98
C PHE A 131 -15.52 13.16 -11.27
N ARG A 132 -16.56 13.36 -10.44
CA ARG A 132 -17.89 12.75 -10.57
C ARG A 132 -17.87 11.22 -10.60
N LEU A 133 -16.97 10.62 -9.84
CA LEU A 133 -16.89 9.17 -9.71
C LEU A 133 -18.00 8.67 -8.77
N THR A 134 -18.74 7.65 -9.21
CA THR A 134 -19.83 7.02 -8.45
C THR A 134 -19.57 5.54 -8.14
N ASN A 135 -18.47 5.01 -8.64
CA ASN A 135 -18.01 3.63 -8.52
C ASN A 135 -16.91 3.51 -7.44
N VAL A 136 -17.09 4.22 -6.33
CA VAL A 136 -16.10 4.31 -5.25
C VAL A 136 -16.75 4.19 -3.88
N ASP A 137 -16.02 3.53 -2.95
CA ASP A 137 -16.35 3.41 -1.52
C ASP A 137 -15.15 3.83 -0.69
N PHE A 138 -15.37 4.22 0.59
CA PHE A 138 -14.31 4.70 1.49
C PHE A 138 -14.41 4.00 2.83
N PHE A 139 -13.29 3.44 3.31
CA PHE A 139 -13.22 2.73 4.58
C PHE A 139 -12.05 3.22 5.42
N PHE A 140 -12.35 3.85 6.54
CA PHE A 140 -11.36 4.20 7.54
C PHE A 140 -10.97 2.97 8.35
N LEU A 141 -9.71 2.52 8.21
CA LEU A 141 -9.16 1.41 8.95
C LEU A 141 -8.69 1.90 10.34
N LYS A 142 -9.60 1.91 11.29
CA LYS A 142 -9.31 2.36 12.64
C LYS A 142 -8.31 1.44 13.36
N GLU A 143 -8.45 0.14 13.16
CA GLU A 143 -7.63 -0.93 13.70
C GLU A 143 -7.76 -2.18 12.84
N ILE A 144 -6.89 -3.17 13.01
CA ILE A 144 -6.94 -4.41 12.23
C ILE A 144 -8.31 -5.09 12.37
N ASP A 145 -8.91 -5.03 13.55
CA ASP A 145 -10.23 -5.62 13.83
C ASP A 145 -11.39 -4.91 13.09
N SER A 146 -11.11 -3.78 12.41
CA SER A 146 -12.06 -3.11 11.52
C SER A 146 -12.12 -3.71 10.11
N ILE A 147 -11.11 -4.49 9.68
CA ILE A 147 -11.05 -5.13 8.36
C ILE A 147 -12.29 -6.00 8.07
N PRO A 148 -12.87 -6.77 9.03
CA PRO A 148 -14.06 -7.57 8.79
C PRO A 148 -15.30 -6.80 8.31
N SER A 149 -15.34 -5.49 8.45
CA SER A 149 -16.43 -4.65 7.93
C SER A 149 -16.38 -4.41 6.42
N LEU A 150 -15.28 -4.76 5.76
CA LEU A 150 -15.13 -4.64 4.31
C LEU A 150 -15.94 -5.70 3.56
N ARG A 151 -16.15 -5.46 2.26
CA ARG A 151 -16.75 -6.46 1.34
C ARG A 151 -15.89 -7.71 1.29
N THR A 152 -16.49 -8.85 0.95
CA THR A 152 -15.81 -10.16 0.89
C THR A 152 -15.60 -10.69 -0.53
N ASP A 153 -15.73 -9.84 -1.55
CA ASP A 153 -15.79 -10.24 -2.95
C ASP A 153 -14.93 -9.34 -3.87
N TYR A 154 -13.74 -8.95 -3.39
CA TYR A 154 -12.82 -8.21 -4.23
C TYR A 154 -12.16 -9.10 -5.28
N ASP A 155 -12.12 -8.63 -6.53
CA ASP A 155 -11.34 -9.24 -7.59
C ASP A 155 -9.84 -8.99 -7.42
N VAL A 156 -9.48 -7.85 -6.79
CA VAL A 156 -8.09 -7.41 -6.60
C VAL A 156 -7.93 -6.74 -5.24
N ILE A 157 -6.90 -7.13 -4.50
CA ILE A 157 -6.32 -6.35 -3.41
C ILE A 157 -5.05 -5.70 -3.95
N TRP A 158 -5.01 -4.37 -3.89
CA TRP A 158 -3.94 -3.53 -4.41
C TRP A 158 -3.22 -2.84 -3.26
N CYS A 159 -1.94 -3.18 -3.05
CA CYS A 159 -1.13 -2.72 -1.93
C CYS A 159 0.17 -2.07 -2.44
N GLN A 160 0.21 -0.75 -2.48
CA GLN A 160 1.39 -0.04 -3.00
C GLN A 160 2.23 0.53 -1.87
N GLY A 161 3.17 -0.28 -1.34
CA GLY A 161 4.04 0.13 -0.24
C GLY A 161 3.31 0.29 1.10
N SER A 162 2.12 -0.24 1.26
CA SER A 162 1.30 -0.10 2.46
C SER A 162 1.54 -1.23 3.48
N LEU A 163 1.79 -2.45 3.03
CA LEU A 163 2.01 -3.63 3.89
C LEU A 163 3.50 -3.89 4.18
N ILE A 164 4.30 -2.85 4.28
CA ILE A 164 5.74 -2.93 4.55
C ILE A 164 6.16 -2.16 5.81
N ASN A 165 5.29 -1.31 6.37
CA ASN A 165 5.66 -0.36 7.41
C ASN A 165 5.40 -0.84 8.84
N ALA A 166 5.30 -2.15 9.06
CA ALA A 166 5.14 -2.76 10.37
C ALA A 166 6.00 -4.03 10.51
N PRO A 167 6.27 -4.52 11.72
CA PRO A 167 6.85 -5.83 11.94
C PRO A 167 6.06 -6.95 11.28
N LEU A 168 6.76 -7.98 10.80
CA LEU A 168 6.20 -9.04 9.98
C LEU A 168 5.02 -9.78 10.62
N ASP A 169 5.00 -9.93 11.94
CA ASP A 169 3.92 -10.57 12.68
C ASP A 169 2.62 -9.72 12.67
N ILE A 170 2.76 -8.40 12.67
CA ILE A 170 1.66 -7.44 12.52
C ILE A 170 1.12 -7.50 11.09
N ILE A 171 2.01 -7.39 10.10
CA ILE A 171 1.63 -7.47 8.68
C ILE A 171 0.94 -8.81 8.39
N ARG A 172 1.47 -9.91 8.91
CA ARG A 172 0.84 -11.23 8.70
C ARG A 172 -0.58 -11.29 9.27
N LYS A 173 -0.82 -10.71 10.45
CA LYS A 173 -2.17 -10.65 11.02
C LYS A 173 -3.12 -9.84 10.13
N GLU A 174 -2.66 -8.69 9.65
CA GLU A 174 -3.42 -7.82 8.76
C GLU A 174 -3.74 -8.53 7.43
N VAL A 175 -2.74 -9.17 6.82
CA VAL A 175 -2.88 -9.97 5.60
C VAL A 175 -3.86 -11.12 5.78
N GLN A 176 -3.83 -11.83 6.93
CA GLN A 176 -4.78 -12.91 7.20
C GLN A 176 -6.23 -12.41 7.28
N GLU A 177 -6.47 -11.22 7.78
CA GLU A 177 -7.80 -10.60 7.73
C GLU A 177 -8.16 -10.20 6.30
N LEU A 178 -7.26 -9.57 5.55
CA LEU A 178 -7.47 -9.17 4.15
C LEU A 178 -7.78 -10.36 3.23
N LEU A 179 -7.14 -11.50 3.44
CA LEU A 179 -7.38 -12.71 2.65
C LEU A 179 -8.81 -13.25 2.73
N LYS A 180 -9.56 -12.91 3.78
CA LYS A 180 -10.99 -13.26 3.89
C LYS A 180 -11.85 -12.49 2.87
N HIS A 181 -11.32 -11.42 2.31
CA HIS A 181 -11.98 -10.52 1.37
C HIS A 181 -11.58 -10.76 -0.09
N LEU A 182 -10.59 -11.63 -0.33
CA LEU A 182 -10.09 -12.00 -1.65
C LEU A 182 -10.51 -13.44 -1.96
N PRO A 183 -11.53 -13.71 -2.78
CA PRO A 183 -11.94 -15.07 -3.12
C PRO A 183 -10.88 -15.79 -3.98
N ILE A 184 -11.03 -17.13 -4.12
CA ILE A 184 -10.25 -17.91 -5.09
C ILE A 184 -10.47 -17.31 -6.49
N GLY A 185 -9.39 -17.15 -7.25
CA GLY A 185 -9.37 -16.45 -8.53
C GLY A 185 -9.16 -14.94 -8.42
N GLY A 186 -9.17 -14.39 -7.20
CA GLY A 186 -8.78 -13.00 -6.95
C GLY A 186 -7.26 -12.80 -7.03
N ARG A 187 -6.84 -11.56 -7.25
CA ARG A 187 -5.42 -11.18 -7.43
C ARG A 187 -4.93 -10.37 -6.23
N TRP A 188 -3.76 -10.74 -5.73
CA TRP A 188 -2.98 -9.95 -4.79
C TRP A 188 -1.90 -9.21 -5.56
N ILE A 189 -1.97 -7.89 -5.58
CA ILE A 189 -1.01 -7.05 -6.30
C ILE A 189 -0.32 -6.13 -5.29
N GLU A 190 1.00 -6.25 -5.20
CA GLU A 190 1.77 -5.54 -4.19
C GLU A 190 3.06 -4.97 -4.78
N LEU A 191 3.39 -3.75 -4.37
CA LEU A 191 4.71 -3.16 -4.50
C LEU A 191 5.37 -3.14 -3.13
N ALA A 192 6.59 -3.64 -3.06
CA ALA A 192 7.39 -3.62 -1.85
C ALA A 192 8.86 -3.31 -2.17
N TYR A 193 9.69 -3.23 -1.14
CA TYR A 193 11.13 -3.08 -1.30
C TYR A 193 11.80 -4.44 -1.36
N PRO A 194 12.72 -4.70 -2.33
CA PRO A 194 13.39 -5.97 -2.46
C PRO A 194 14.48 -6.16 -1.40
N ARG A 195 14.77 -7.42 -1.11
CA ARG A 195 15.88 -7.81 -0.24
C ARG A 195 17.22 -7.27 -0.74
N SER A 196 17.42 -7.26 -2.07
CA SER A 196 18.61 -6.75 -2.74
C SER A 196 18.88 -5.28 -2.40
N ARG A 197 17.83 -4.45 -2.32
CA ARG A 197 17.93 -3.05 -1.87
C ARG A 197 18.38 -2.95 -0.42
N TRP A 198 17.74 -3.69 0.49
CA TRP A 198 18.13 -3.70 1.90
C TRP A 198 19.57 -4.16 2.10
N GLU A 199 20.04 -5.16 1.34
CA GLU A 199 21.43 -5.62 1.36
C GLU A 199 22.39 -4.57 0.82
N ARG A 200 22.07 -3.93 -0.30
CA ARG A 200 22.84 -2.84 -0.92
C ARG A 200 22.97 -1.62 0.01
N GLU A 201 21.93 -1.34 0.80
CA GLU A 201 21.89 -0.23 1.74
C GLU A 201 22.47 -0.55 3.12
N GLY A 202 23.15 -1.70 3.27
CA GLY A 202 23.94 -2.05 4.46
C GLY A 202 23.22 -2.89 5.49
N LYS A 203 22.09 -3.52 5.16
CA LYS A 203 21.33 -4.41 6.07
C LYS A 203 20.98 -3.75 7.39
N LEU A 204 20.56 -2.50 7.33
CA LEU A 204 20.17 -1.71 8.49
C LEU A 204 19.05 -2.41 9.30
N PRO A 205 18.95 -2.19 10.61
CA PRO A 205 17.76 -2.52 11.38
C PRO A 205 16.53 -1.87 10.73
N PHE A 206 15.39 -2.55 10.75
CA PHE A 206 14.20 -2.14 9.97
C PHE A 206 13.60 -0.79 10.39
N ASP A 207 13.76 -0.39 11.64
CA ASP A 207 13.40 0.94 12.13
C ASP A 207 14.30 2.05 11.51
N GLN A 208 15.62 1.82 11.44
CA GLN A 208 16.58 2.73 10.80
C GLN A 208 16.42 2.72 9.27
N TRP A 209 16.14 1.54 8.70
CA TRP A 209 15.91 1.41 7.28
C TRP A 209 14.63 2.12 6.84
N GLY A 210 13.59 2.09 7.68
CA GLY A 210 12.37 2.85 7.47
C GLY A 210 12.60 4.36 7.36
N GLU A 211 13.38 4.93 8.28
CA GLU A 211 13.72 6.37 8.21
C GLU A 211 14.53 6.72 6.95
N ARG A 212 15.39 5.82 6.51
CA ARG A 212 16.21 6.01 5.30
C ARG A 212 15.40 5.94 4.01
N THR A 213 14.47 5.00 3.91
CA THR A 213 13.67 4.75 2.68
C THR A 213 12.48 5.68 2.57
N ASP A 214 11.71 5.81 3.64
CA ASP A 214 10.42 6.51 3.67
C ASP A 214 10.49 7.84 4.42
N GLY A 215 11.67 8.18 4.94
CA GLY A 215 11.96 9.46 5.59
C GLY A 215 11.67 9.48 7.09
N ALA A 216 12.04 10.60 7.71
CA ALA A 216 12.00 10.77 9.16
C ALA A 216 10.63 10.41 9.77
N GLY A 217 10.67 9.71 10.90
CA GLY A 217 9.49 9.27 11.62
C GLY A 217 8.84 7.99 11.10
N THR A 218 9.39 7.34 10.07
CA THR A 218 8.93 6.02 9.63
C THR A 218 9.40 4.98 10.65
N PRO A 219 8.46 4.31 11.37
CA PRO A 219 8.85 3.47 12.50
C PRO A 219 9.46 2.14 12.09
N TRP A 220 9.18 1.69 10.86
CA TRP A 220 9.55 0.36 10.37
C TRP A 220 9.39 0.25 8.87
N VAL A 221 10.28 -0.51 8.20
CA VAL A 221 10.09 -0.98 6.82
C VAL A 221 10.59 -2.41 6.70
N GLU A 222 9.75 -3.29 6.17
CA GLU A 222 10.09 -4.66 5.80
C GLU A 222 10.50 -4.75 4.32
N TRP A 223 11.48 -5.61 4.02
CA TRP A 223 11.73 -6.03 2.64
C TRP A 223 10.95 -7.31 2.32
N TYR A 224 10.63 -7.52 1.06
CA TYR A 224 10.04 -8.75 0.57
C TYR A 224 10.85 -9.35 -0.58
N ASP A 225 10.87 -10.66 -0.62
CA ASP A 225 11.05 -11.49 -1.80
C ASP A 225 9.83 -12.41 -1.93
N LEU A 226 9.76 -13.16 -3.03
CA LEU A 226 8.62 -14.04 -3.28
C LEU A 226 8.41 -15.05 -2.15
N SER A 227 9.49 -15.64 -1.64
CA SER A 227 9.43 -16.64 -0.56
C SER A 227 8.87 -16.06 0.73
N LYS A 228 9.30 -14.85 1.10
CA LYS A 228 8.83 -14.18 2.30
C LYS A 228 7.37 -13.76 2.17
N LEU A 229 6.96 -13.24 1.01
CA LEU A 229 5.56 -12.89 0.77
C LEU A 229 4.66 -14.14 0.80
N GLN A 230 5.08 -15.25 0.22
CA GLN A 230 4.33 -16.51 0.29
C GLN A 230 4.10 -16.96 1.74
N VAL A 231 5.10 -16.85 2.62
CA VAL A 231 4.94 -17.16 4.05
C VAL A 231 3.94 -16.23 4.74
N VAL A 232 3.89 -14.96 4.36
CA VAL A 232 2.91 -14.00 4.90
C VAL A 232 1.50 -14.36 4.46
N LEU A 233 1.34 -14.81 3.23
CA LEU A 233 0.05 -15.18 2.62
C LEU A 233 -0.47 -16.57 3.06
N GLU A 234 0.38 -17.46 3.64
CA GLU A 234 -0.07 -18.76 4.14
C GLU A 234 -1.25 -18.64 5.13
N PRO A 235 -2.25 -19.55 5.12
CA PRO A 235 -2.29 -20.80 4.36
C PRO A 235 -2.81 -20.67 2.92
N ALA A 236 -3.19 -19.47 2.45
CA ALA A 236 -3.66 -19.28 1.08
C ALA A 236 -2.52 -19.55 0.08
N GLN A 237 -2.89 -20.18 -1.04
CA GLN A 237 -1.95 -20.55 -2.09
C GLN A 237 -2.14 -19.66 -3.31
N PHE A 238 -1.01 -19.24 -3.90
CA PHE A 238 -1.00 -18.34 -5.03
C PHE A 238 -0.10 -18.84 -6.17
N ASP A 239 -0.55 -18.62 -7.40
CA ASP A 239 0.32 -18.67 -8.57
C ASP A 239 0.91 -17.30 -8.82
N VAL A 240 2.16 -17.30 -9.25
CA VAL A 240 2.84 -16.08 -9.67
C VAL A 240 2.45 -15.76 -11.10
N ILE A 241 1.75 -14.64 -11.29
CA ILE A 241 1.44 -14.08 -12.62
C ILE A 241 2.60 -13.21 -13.09
N LEU A 242 3.09 -12.34 -12.19
CA LEU A 242 4.21 -11.45 -12.48
C LEU A 242 5.00 -11.16 -11.20
N TYR A 243 6.33 -11.32 -11.29
CA TYR A 243 7.25 -10.97 -10.22
C TYR A 243 8.57 -10.49 -10.80
N PHE A 244 9.01 -9.30 -10.45
CA PHE A 244 10.31 -8.77 -10.86
C PHE A 244 10.72 -7.55 -10.02
N GLU A 245 12.02 -7.30 -9.96
CA GLU A 245 12.58 -6.06 -9.43
C GLU A 245 12.68 -5.02 -10.55
N PHE A 246 12.40 -3.76 -10.22
CA PHE A 246 12.43 -2.67 -11.20
C PHE A 246 12.97 -1.37 -10.57
N HIS A 247 13.11 -0.32 -11.39
CA HIS A 247 13.67 0.96 -10.99
C HIS A 247 15.04 0.80 -10.31
N ASN A 248 15.99 0.19 -11.04
CA ASN A 248 17.35 -0.13 -10.55
C ASN A 248 17.38 -1.03 -9.30
N GLY A 249 16.36 -1.85 -9.10
CA GLY A 249 16.24 -2.71 -7.93
C GLY A 249 15.84 -1.96 -6.66
N ASP A 250 15.15 -0.83 -6.79
CA ASP A 250 14.60 -0.11 -5.64
C ASP A 250 13.24 -0.64 -5.22
N PHE A 251 12.52 -1.26 -6.15
CA PHE A 251 11.20 -1.84 -5.90
C PHE A 251 11.10 -3.24 -6.47
N ASN A 252 10.24 -4.06 -5.91
CA ASN A 252 9.73 -5.27 -6.52
C ASN A 252 8.21 -5.24 -6.66
N TRP A 253 7.75 -5.93 -7.68
CA TRP A 253 6.36 -6.09 -8.04
C TRP A 253 5.93 -7.51 -7.86
N PHE A 254 4.77 -7.69 -7.24
CA PHE A 254 4.10 -8.97 -7.10
C PHE A 254 2.70 -8.88 -7.68
N ASP A 255 2.35 -9.81 -8.54
CA ASP A 255 1.01 -10.05 -9.03
C ASP A 255 0.74 -11.55 -8.92
N LEU A 256 -0.09 -11.90 -7.98
CA LEU A 256 -0.31 -13.26 -7.55
C LEU A 256 -1.80 -13.61 -7.68
N LEU A 257 -2.12 -14.75 -8.28
CA LEU A 257 -3.47 -15.28 -8.45
C LEU A 257 -3.78 -16.29 -7.34
N ARG A 258 -4.81 -16.04 -6.53
CA ARG A 258 -5.22 -16.94 -5.46
C ARG A 258 -5.81 -18.23 -6.01
N ARG A 259 -5.26 -19.39 -5.56
CA ARG A 259 -5.67 -20.74 -5.96
C ARG A 259 -6.51 -21.45 -4.89
N ALA A 260 -6.17 -21.26 -3.61
CA ALA A 260 -6.82 -21.88 -2.47
C ALA A 260 -6.79 -20.97 -1.22
#